data_e0d945968360325b80f19831975f9776
#
_entry.id   e0d945968360325b80f19831975f9776
#
_cell.length_a   1.000
_cell.length_b   1.000
_cell.length_c   1.000
_cell.angle_alpha   90.00
_cell.angle_beta   90.00
_cell.angle_gamma   90.00
#
_symmetry.space_group_name_H-M   'P 1'
#
loop_
_entity.id
_entity.type
_entity.pdbx_description
1 polymer ?
#
loop_
_entity_poly.entity_id
_entity_poly.type
_entity_poly.pdbx_seq_one_letter_code
_entity_poly.pdbx_strand_id
1 'polypeptide(L)'
;SFVIVVGCLVLLGWVLGRGALASVFPAAGAMKANTAFCFILAGASLRLMQAGSDTPRTRLATQGCAWAVSVVGLLTLSEHLLGWNLHLDQLLVRETPGVVATTVPGRMAPAEAGTFLLLGVALLLLGDPSPRWRRSSQGLTLTAAL
;
A
#
# COMPACT_ATOMS: atom_id res chain seq x y z
N SER A 1 4.01 -10.11 -10.74
CA SER A 1 3.67 -8.72 -11.10
C SER A 1 4.84 -7.81 -10.86
N PHE A 2 5.13 -6.92 -11.77
CA PHE A 2 6.21 -5.92 -11.66
C PHE A 2 6.14 -5.13 -10.34
N VAL A 3 4.94 -4.73 -9.92
CA VAL A 3 4.69 -3.99 -8.67
C VAL A 3 5.16 -4.73 -7.42
N ILE A 4 4.96 -6.05 -7.34
CA ILE A 4 5.44 -6.87 -6.21
C ILE A 4 6.97 -6.88 -6.18
N VAL A 5 7.61 -7.06 -7.34
CA VAL A 5 9.08 -7.09 -7.44
C VAL A 5 9.68 -5.76 -6.99
N VAL A 6 9.14 -4.63 -7.47
CA VAL A 6 9.58 -3.29 -7.06
C VAL A 6 9.39 -3.08 -5.56
N GLY A 7 8.23 -3.43 -5.02
CA GLY A 7 7.96 -3.34 -3.58
C GLY A 7 8.94 -4.18 -2.73
N CYS A 8 9.23 -5.40 -3.16
CA CYS A 8 10.20 -6.27 -2.48
C CYS A 8 11.62 -5.71 -2.54
N LEU A 9 12.05 -5.17 -3.68
CA LEU A 9 13.38 -4.56 -3.83
C LEU A 9 13.52 -3.33 -2.94
N VAL A 10 12.49 -2.48 -2.85
CA VAL A 10 12.49 -1.31 -1.97
C VAL A 10 12.57 -1.73 -0.51
N LEU A 11 11.74 -2.69 -0.06
CA LEU A 11 11.82 -3.19 1.32
C LEU A 11 13.17 -3.82 1.64
N LEU A 12 13.73 -4.60 0.72
CA LEU A 12 15.06 -5.17 0.90
C LEU A 12 16.12 -4.08 1.06
N GLY A 13 16.04 -3.01 0.27
CA GLY A 13 16.90 -1.83 0.40
C GLY A 13 16.83 -1.18 1.78
N TRP A 14 15.63 -1.05 2.33
CA TRP A 14 15.42 -0.52 3.68
C TRP A 14 16.01 -1.44 4.77
N VAL A 15 15.78 -2.75 4.68
CA VAL A 15 16.28 -3.73 5.66
C VAL A 15 17.82 -3.80 5.65
N LEU A 16 18.44 -3.68 4.46
CA LEU A 16 19.90 -3.69 4.32
C LEU A 16 20.56 -2.35 4.70
N GLY A 17 19.79 -1.36 5.14
CA GLY A 17 20.30 -0.05 5.54
C GLY A 17 20.91 0.76 4.37
N ARG A 18 20.72 0.33 3.15
CA ARG A 18 21.23 1.00 1.94
C ARG A 18 20.15 1.92 1.38
N GLY A 19 20.00 3.12 1.92
CA GLY A 19 19.05 4.12 1.44
C GLY A 19 19.15 4.41 -0.06
N ALA A 20 20.30 4.12 -0.70
CA ALA A 20 20.50 4.23 -2.14
C ALA A 20 19.63 3.27 -2.97
N LEU A 21 19.26 2.10 -2.44
CA LEU A 21 18.36 1.17 -3.13
C LEU A 21 16.87 1.54 -2.97
N ALA A 22 16.53 2.29 -1.91
CA ALA A 22 15.18 2.84 -1.73
C ALA A 22 14.89 4.00 -2.69
N SER A 23 15.92 4.64 -3.23
CA SER A 23 15.85 5.71 -4.23
C SER A 23 16.09 5.21 -5.65
N VAL A 24 15.44 4.10 -6.03
CA VAL A 24 15.56 3.52 -7.40
C VAL A 24 15.17 4.53 -8.50
N PHE A 25 14.41 5.56 -8.13
CA PHE A 25 14.06 6.67 -9.02
C PHE A 25 14.41 8.01 -8.36
N PRO A 26 15.52 8.66 -8.76
CA PRO A 26 15.96 9.94 -8.18
C PRO A 26 14.91 11.06 -8.29
N ALA A 27 14.02 10.96 -9.27
CA ALA A 27 12.99 11.97 -9.52
C ALA A 27 11.72 11.81 -8.64
N ALA A 28 11.51 10.66 -7.99
CA ALA A 28 10.28 10.36 -7.25
C ALA A 28 10.42 10.47 -5.72
N GLY A 29 11.60 10.82 -5.21
CA GLY A 29 11.89 10.73 -3.78
C GLY A 29 12.05 9.29 -3.31
N ALA A 30 12.60 9.08 -2.12
CA ALA A 30 12.75 7.74 -1.57
C ALA A 30 11.37 7.17 -1.23
N MET A 31 11.00 6.05 -1.86
CA MET A 31 9.75 5.34 -1.59
C MET A 31 9.75 4.85 -0.14
N LYS A 32 8.71 5.15 0.60
CA LYS A 32 8.58 4.77 2.00
C LYS A 32 8.34 3.26 2.16
N ALA A 33 8.83 2.68 3.26
CA ALA A 33 8.67 1.25 3.54
C ALA A 33 7.18 0.84 3.60
N ASN A 34 6.33 1.67 4.20
CA ASN A 34 4.89 1.43 4.28
C ASN A 34 4.24 1.44 2.89
N THR A 35 4.64 2.35 2.01
CA THR A 35 4.19 2.41 0.61
C THR A 35 4.58 1.12 -0.13
N ALA A 36 5.83 0.68 0.00
CA ALA A 36 6.31 -0.56 -0.62
C ALA A 36 5.54 -1.79 -0.12
N PHE A 37 5.26 -1.85 1.17
CA PHE A 37 4.46 -2.92 1.78
C PHE A 37 3.02 -2.95 1.24
N CYS A 38 2.36 -1.78 1.15
CA CYS A 38 1.03 -1.68 0.56
C CYS A 38 0.99 -2.13 -0.91
N PHE A 39 2.02 -1.80 -1.70
CA PHE A 39 2.13 -2.28 -3.08
C PHE A 39 2.27 -3.80 -3.17
N ILE A 40 3.05 -4.42 -2.29
CA ILE A 40 3.19 -5.88 -2.24
C ILE A 40 1.85 -6.53 -1.93
N LEU A 41 1.15 -6.05 -0.90
CA LEU A 41 -0.15 -6.60 -0.50
C LEU A 41 -1.22 -6.41 -1.58
N ALA A 42 -1.31 -5.22 -2.17
CA ALA A 42 -2.25 -4.95 -3.26
C ALA A 42 -1.95 -5.82 -4.49
N GLY A 43 -0.68 -5.93 -4.86
CA GLY A 43 -0.24 -6.79 -5.95
C GLY A 43 -0.49 -8.28 -5.68
N ALA A 44 -0.27 -8.75 -4.46
CA ALA A 44 -0.57 -10.11 -4.04
C ALA A 44 -2.08 -10.40 -4.10
N SER A 45 -2.91 -9.51 -3.56
CA SER A 45 -4.36 -9.60 -3.63
C SER A 45 -4.82 -9.75 -5.08
N LEU A 46 -4.36 -8.87 -5.97
CA LEU A 46 -4.71 -8.88 -7.39
C LEU A 46 -4.25 -10.17 -8.10
N ARG A 47 -3.05 -10.67 -7.78
CA ARG A 47 -2.53 -11.93 -8.34
C ARG A 47 -3.35 -13.13 -7.90
N LEU A 48 -3.73 -13.19 -6.62
CA LEU A 48 -4.58 -14.26 -6.10
C LEU A 48 -5.95 -14.25 -6.78
N MET A 49 -6.53 -13.07 -7.03
CA MET A 49 -7.78 -12.95 -7.78
C MET A 49 -7.66 -13.45 -9.23
N GLN A 50 -6.54 -13.15 -9.90
CA GLN A 50 -6.29 -13.57 -11.28
C GLN A 50 -5.98 -15.06 -11.42
N ALA A 51 -5.46 -15.70 -10.36
CA ALA A 51 -5.10 -17.11 -10.37
C ALA A 51 -6.30 -18.07 -10.50
N GLY A 52 -7.54 -17.54 -10.40
CA GLY A 52 -8.77 -18.29 -10.65
C GLY A 52 -9.06 -19.43 -9.67
N SER A 53 -8.24 -19.59 -8.62
CA SER A 53 -8.44 -20.62 -7.59
C SER A 53 -9.49 -20.15 -6.61
N ASP A 54 -10.75 -20.54 -6.81
CA ASP A 54 -11.87 -20.13 -5.95
C ASP A 54 -11.94 -20.96 -4.66
N THR A 55 -10.77 -21.13 -3.99
CA THR A 55 -10.71 -21.83 -2.71
C THR A 55 -11.01 -20.86 -1.56
N PRO A 56 -11.62 -21.34 -0.45
CA PRO A 56 -11.87 -20.49 0.72
C PRO A 56 -10.60 -19.82 1.26
N ARG A 57 -9.46 -20.51 1.18
CA ARG A 57 -8.15 -20.01 1.62
C ARG A 57 -7.66 -18.87 0.74
N THR A 58 -7.75 -19.00 -0.59
CA THR A 58 -7.36 -17.98 -1.53
C THR A 58 -8.21 -16.72 -1.35
N ARG A 59 -9.52 -16.90 -1.18
CA ARG A 59 -10.46 -15.80 -0.94
C ARG A 59 -10.13 -15.06 0.38
N LEU A 60 -9.88 -15.80 1.45
CA LEU A 60 -9.49 -15.20 2.74
C LEU A 60 -8.17 -14.44 2.63
N ALA A 61 -7.17 -15.00 1.96
CA ALA A 61 -5.88 -14.33 1.74
C ALA A 61 -6.04 -13.05 0.90
N THR A 62 -6.82 -13.09 -0.18
CA THR A 62 -7.11 -11.94 -1.03
C THR A 62 -7.78 -10.82 -0.24
N GLN A 63 -8.84 -11.14 0.51
CA GLN A 63 -9.57 -10.17 1.33
C GLN A 63 -8.69 -9.65 2.48
N GLY A 64 -7.90 -10.52 3.12
CA GLY A 64 -6.96 -10.11 4.16
C GLY A 64 -5.93 -9.10 3.69
N CYS A 65 -5.33 -9.31 2.51
CA CYS A 65 -4.42 -8.35 1.89
C CYS A 65 -5.13 -7.02 1.58
N ALA A 66 -6.33 -7.06 1.01
CA ALA A 66 -7.10 -5.87 0.68
C ALA A 66 -7.51 -5.07 1.93
N TRP A 67 -7.94 -5.76 3.00
CA TRP A 67 -8.21 -5.15 4.30
C TRP A 67 -6.98 -4.48 4.89
N ALA A 68 -5.82 -5.16 4.86
CA ALA A 68 -4.57 -4.60 5.38
C ALA A 68 -4.19 -3.30 4.65
N VAL A 69 -4.29 -3.27 3.31
CA VAL A 69 -4.04 -2.06 2.51
C VAL A 69 -5.00 -0.93 2.90
N SER A 70 -6.31 -1.23 3.01
CA SER A 70 -7.33 -0.23 3.40
C SER A 70 -7.06 0.35 4.79
N VAL A 71 -6.74 -0.51 5.75
CA VAL A 71 -6.48 -0.11 7.15
C VAL A 71 -5.24 0.76 7.23
N VAL A 72 -4.14 0.39 6.58
CA VAL A 72 -2.92 1.21 6.56
C VAL A 72 -3.20 2.58 5.94
N GLY A 73 -3.89 2.62 4.79
CA GLY A 73 -4.27 3.87 4.14
C GLY A 73 -5.16 4.75 5.04
N LEU A 74 -6.17 4.15 5.68
CA LEU A 74 -7.08 4.87 6.59
C LEU A 74 -6.35 5.42 7.82
N LEU A 75 -5.53 4.60 8.47
CA LEU A 75 -4.79 5.01 9.67
C LEU A 75 -3.82 6.14 9.35
N THR A 76 -3.02 6.02 8.27
CA THR A 76 -2.11 7.09 7.86
C THR A 76 -2.86 8.36 7.48
N LEU A 77 -4.00 8.25 6.79
CA LEU A 77 -4.82 9.41 6.46
C LEU A 77 -5.40 10.07 7.73
N SER A 78 -5.84 9.26 8.71
CA SER A 78 -6.34 9.77 9.99
C SER A 78 -5.25 10.51 10.78
N GLU A 79 -4.00 10.04 10.74
CA GLU A 79 -2.86 10.74 11.36
C GLU A 79 -2.63 12.13 10.73
N HIS A 80 -2.82 12.25 9.42
CA HIS A 80 -2.72 13.56 8.74
C HIS A 80 -3.87 14.49 9.08
N LEU A 81 -5.11 13.97 9.16
CA LEU A 81 -6.30 14.79 9.40
C LEU A 81 -6.46 15.21 10.87
N LEU A 82 -6.12 14.30 11.80
CA LEU A 82 -6.31 14.51 13.23
C LEU A 82 -5.03 15.04 13.93
N GLY A 83 -3.91 15.10 13.21
CA GLY A 83 -2.63 15.53 13.77
C GLY A 83 -2.05 14.56 14.82
N TRP A 84 -2.57 13.33 14.87
CA TRP A 84 -2.07 12.30 15.80
C TRP A 84 -0.79 11.67 15.26
N ASN A 85 -0.02 11.10 16.16
CA ASN A 85 1.17 10.35 15.80
C ASN A 85 1.09 8.96 16.42
N LEU A 86 0.56 8.01 15.67
CA LEU A 86 0.41 6.61 16.09
C LEU A 86 1.73 5.82 15.95
N HIS A 87 2.79 6.46 15.44
CA HIS A 87 4.10 5.85 15.17
C HIS A 87 4.05 4.60 14.27
N LEU A 88 2.94 4.39 13.55
CA LEU A 88 2.78 3.31 12.59
C LEU A 88 3.78 3.44 11.43
N ASP A 89 4.19 4.68 11.14
CA ASP A 89 5.13 5.02 10.08
C ASP A 89 6.50 4.37 10.27
N GLN A 90 6.89 4.10 11.52
CA GLN A 90 8.19 3.52 11.88
C GLN A 90 8.10 2.06 12.33
N LEU A 91 6.92 1.43 12.18
CA LEU A 91 6.68 0.07 12.66
C LEU A 91 7.44 -0.97 11.82
N LEU A 92 7.54 -0.75 10.52
CA LEU A 92 8.23 -1.64 9.59
C LEU A 92 9.74 -1.37 9.54
N VAL A 93 10.11 -0.10 9.43
CA VAL A 93 11.54 0.31 9.37
C VAL A 93 11.69 1.67 10.05
N ARG A 94 12.63 1.77 10.98
CA ARG A 94 12.99 3.06 11.59
C ARG A 94 13.82 3.89 10.61
N GLU A 95 13.28 5.02 10.18
CA GLU A 95 13.99 5.97 9.34
C GLU A 95 14.89 6.87 10.19
N THR A 96 16.16 6.99 9.79
CA THR A 96 17.08 7.91 10.43
C THR A 96 16.71 9.35 10.04
N PRO A 97 16.53 10.27 11.00
CA PRO A 97 16.21 11.67 10.69
C PRO A 97 17.28 12.28 9.78
N GLY A 98 16.84 12.99 8.72
CA GLY A 98 17.72 13.74 7.81
C GLY A 98 18.08 13.06 6.49
N VAL A 99 17.69 11.80 6.27
CA VAL A 99 17.99 11.09 5.00
C VAL A 99 17.01 11.46 3.90
N VAL A 100 15.77 11.84 4.24
CA VAL A 100 14.73 12.24 3.28
C VAL A 100 14.06 13.52 3.74
N ALA A 101 13.85 14.46 2.84
CA ALA A 101 13.23 15.77 3.11
C ALA A 101 11.70 15.64 3.35
N THR A 102 11.32 15.02 4.46
CA THR A 102 9.92 14.92 4.89
C THR A 102 9.76 15.49 6.28
N THR A 103 8.64 16.15 6.53
CA THR A 103 8.31 16.76 7.83
C THR A 103 8.17 15.73 8.96
N VAL A 104 7.77 14.49 8.61
CA VAL A 104 7.69 13.36 9.55
C VAL A 104 8.38 12.15 8.92
N PRO A 105 9.46 11.62 9.55
CA PRO A 105 10.19 10.46 9.04
C PRO A 105 9.28 9.22 8.91
N GLY A 106 9.39 8.51 7.77
CA GLY A 106 8.64 7.27 7.54
C GLY A 106 7.19 7.44 7.06
N ARG A 107 6.57 8.61 7.28
CA ARG A 107 5.18 8.84 6.92
C ARG A 107 4.99 8.97 5.41
N MET A 108 4.06 8.17 4.84
CA MET A 108 3.67 8.33 3.44
C MET A 108 2.84 9.62 3.25
N ALA A 109 2.83 10.17 2.02
CA ALA A 109 2.08 11.38 1.71
C ALA A 109 0.56 11.17 1.87
N PRO A 110 -0.23 12.23 2.19
CA PRO A 110 -1.69 12.11 2.34
C PRO A 110 -2.37 11.59 1.07
N ALA A 111 -1.88 12.01 -0.11
CA ALA A 111 -2.39 11.53 -1.40
C ALA A 111 -2.13 10.03 -1.60
N GLU A 112 -0.96 9.53 -1.20
CA GLU A 112 -0.63 8.10 -1.25
C GLU A 112 -1.54 7.30 -0.30
N ALA A 113 -1.73 7.80 0.93
CA ALA A 113 -2.61 7.16 1.91
C ALA A 113 -4.06 7.07 1.42
N GLY A 114 -4.58 8.15 0.81
CA GLY A 114 -5.90 8.18 0.18
C GLY A 114 -6.00 7.18 -0.98
N THR A 115 -4.98 7.12 -1.83
CA THR A 115 -4.92 6.18 -2.95
C THR A 115 -4.96 4.72 -2.47
N PHE A 116 -4.20 4.37 -1.43
CA PHE A 116 -4.21 3.01 -0.88
C PHE A 116 -5.53 2.66 -0.19
N LEU A 117 -6.16 3.62 0.48
CA LEU A 117 -7.49 3.42 1.04
C LEU A 117 -8.50 3.08 -0.07
N LEU A 118 -8.55 3.88 -1.14
CA LEU A 118 -9.44 3.64 -2.28
C LEU A 118 -9.13 2.33 -2.99
N LEU A 119 -7.85 2.04 -3.21
CA LEU A 119 -7.41 0.80 -3.84
C LEU A 119 -7.78 -0.44 -3.00
N GLY A 120 -7.56 -0.39 -1.69
CA GLY A 120 -7.92 -1.47 -0.79
C GLY A 120 -9.43 -1.73 -0.78
N VAL A 121 -10.25 -0.67 -0.69
CA VAL A 121 -11.72 -0.77 -0.80
C VAL A 121 -12.13 -1.32 -2.16
N ALA A 122 -11.53 -0.87 -3.26
CA ALA A 122 -11.80 -1.40 -4.59
C ALA A 122 -11.49 -2.90 -4.70
N LEU A 123 -10.37 -3.36 -4.12
CA LEU A 123 -10.01 -4.78 -4.08
C LEU A 123 -10.99 -5.60 -3.24
N LEU A 124 -11.49 -5.08 -2.12
CA LEU A 124 -12.52 -5.73 -1.32
C LEU A 124 -13.82 -5.90 -2.11
N LEU A 125 -14.24 -4.85 -2.82
CA LEU A 125 -15.45 -4.88 -3.65
C LEU A 125 -15.31 -5.82 -4.86
N LEU A 126 -14.11 -5.92 -5.45
CA LEU A 126 -13.82 -6.87 -6.53
C LEU A 126 -13.84 -8.32 -6.04
N GLY A 127 -13.40 -8.56 -4.79
CA GLY A 127 -13.40 -9.88 -4.17
C GLY A 127 -14.79 -10.36 -3.73
N ASP A 128 -15.81 -9.50 -3.77
CA ASP A 128 -17.18 -9.87 -3.48
C ASP A 128 -17.85 -10.46 -4.75
N PRO A 129 -18.43 -11.67 -4.70
CA PRO A 129 -19.08 -12.31 -5.83
C PRO A 129 -20.37 -11.61 -6.29
N SER A 130 -20.86 -10.61 -5.55
CA SER A 130 -22.11 -9.92 -5.91
C SER A 130 -21.95 -8.97 -7.12
N PRO A 131 -22.85 -9.06 -8.11
CA PRO A 131 -22.72 -8.26 -9.35
C PRO A 131 -22.84 -6.74 -9.14
N ARG A 132 -23.42 -6.33 -8.02
CA ARG A 132 -23.70 -4.92 -7.72
C ARG A 132 -22.43 -4.10 -7.43
N TRP A 133 -21.42 -4.71 -6.84
CA TRP A 133 -20.20 -4.04 -6.40
C TRP A 133 -19.10 -3.95 -7.48
N ARG A 134 -19.16 -4.79 -8.52
CA ARG A 134 -18.19 -4.75 -9.64
C ARG A 134 -18.14 -3.41 -10.36
N ARG A 135 -19.27 -2.72 -10.52
CA ARG A 135 -19.32 -1.39 -11.16
C ARG A 135 -18.73 -0.31 -10.26
N SER A 136 -18.98 -0.39 -8.96
CA SER A 136 -18.45 0.57 -7.97
C SER A 136 -16.93 0.46 -7.82
N SER A 137 -16.38 -0.76 -7.87
CA SER A 137 -14.94 -1.00 -7.76
C SER A 137 -14.15 -0.37 -8.93
N GLN A 138 -14.70 -0.43 -10.16
CA GLN A 138 -14.09 0.19 -11.33
C GLN A 138 -14.02 1.72 -11.20
N GLY A 139 -15.07 2.35 -10.67
CA GLY A 139 -15.10 3.79 -10.40
C GLY A 139 -14.02 4.19 -9.37
N LEU A 140 -13.90 3.47 -8.26
CA LEU A 140 -12.91 3.72 -7.22
C LEU A 140 -11.48 3.56 -7.72
N THR A 141 -11.22 2.55 -8.55
CA THR A 141 -9.88 2.34 -9.14
C THR A 141 -9.48 3.48 -10.06
N LEU A 142 -10.42 3.99 -10.86
CA LEU A 142 -10.18 5.14 -11.73
C LEU A 142 -9.91 6.41 -10.92
N THR A 143 -10.66 6.64 -9.84
CA THR A 143 -10.45 7.81 -8.95
C THR A 143 -9.09 7.75 -8.24
N ALA A 144 -8.61 6.56 -7.91
CA ALA A 144 -7.30 6.38 -7.28
C ALA A 144 -6.12 6.55 -8.26
N ALA A 145 -6.38 6.48 -9.56
CA ALA A 145 -5.36 6.61 -10.61
C ALA A 145 -5.19 8.05 -11.15
N LEU A 146 -6.09 8.97 -10.77
CA LEU A 146 -6.03 10.40 -11.11
C LEU A 146 -5.29 11.21 -10.04
#